data_326b2f441821c3f0d03666c145f0bc2d
#
_entry.id   326b2f441821c3f0d03666c145f0bc2d
#
_cell.length_a   1.000
_cell.length_b   1.000
_cell.length_c   1.000
_cell.angle_alpha   90.00
_cell.angle_beta   90.00
_cell.angle_gamma   90.00
#
_symmetry.space_group_name_H-M   'P 1'
#
loop_
_entity.id
_entity.type
_entity.pdbx_description
1 polymer ?
#
loop_
_entity_poly.entity_id
_entity_poly.type
_entity_poly.pdbx_seq_one_letter_code
_entity_poly.pdbx_strand_id
1 'polypeptide(L)'
;PLDGRIKTKRPDTPEGPGGEVEMRLSTLPTAFGEKMVMRIFDPLAAVKTVEQLGFGAAESQRWAELISRPHGIILVTGPTGSGKTTTLYATLKSLATDEVNVCTIEDPIEMIEPAFNQTQVHTAIDMGFAEGLRALMRQDPDIIMVGEIRDLATAEMAIQAALTGHLVFSTLHTNDSAAAITRLADLGVPSYLIAATVIGVLAQRLARTLCPACKVRDEDTDRDALDELSKPWRMSGGVRPYKAVGCLSDCLYSSEQHVQGTGREMTT
;
A
#
# COMPACT_ATOMS: atom_id res chain seq x y z
N PRO A 1 -3.72 17.02 23.03
CA PRO A 1 -4.13 15.87 22.22
C PRO A 1 -3.93 14.59 23.02
N LEU A 2 -4.88 13.66 22.93
CA LEU A 2 -4.78 12.34 23.54
C LEU A 2 -4.97 11.33 22.41
N ASP A 3 -4.10 10.33 22.38
CA ASP A 3 -4.20 9.20 21.46
C ASP A 3 -4.45 7.92 22.24
N GLY A 4 -5.34 7.06 21.73
CA GLY A 4 -5.72 5.83 22.38
C GLY A 4 -6.11 4.73 21.41
N ARG A 5 -6.15 3.49 21.90
CA ARG A 5 -6.62 2.32 21.17
C ARG A 5 -7.74 1.65 21.95
N ILE A 6 -8.79 1.26 21.25
CA ILE A 6 -9.90 0.47 21.81
C ILE A 6 -10.04 -0.78 20.95
N LYS A 7 -10.15 -1.93 21.60
CA LYS A 7 -10.51 -3.19 20.95
C LYS A 7 -11.94 -3.55 21.30
N THR A 8 -12.73 -3.92 20.31
CA THR A 8 -14.10 -4.38 20.48
C THR A 8 -14.33 -5.63 19.66
N LYS A 9 -15.35 -6.41 20.07
CA LYS A 9 -15.75 -7.58 19.28
C LYS A 9 -16.91 -7.20 18.38
N ARG A 10 -16.79 -7.54 17.10
CA ARG A 10 -17.89 -7.48 16.15
C ARG A 10 -18.84 -8.64 16.48
N PRO A 11 -20.16 -8.41 16.55
CA PRO A 11 -21.12 -9.51 16.69
C PRO A 11 -21.05 -10.44 15.49
N ASP A 12 -21.34 -11.71 15.73
CA ASP A 12 -21.50 -12.69 14.65
C ASP A 12 -22.62 -12.26 13.70
N THR A 13 -22.37 -12.35 12.42
CA THR A 13 -23.35 -12.06 11.37
C THR A 13 -23.67 -13.34 10.58
N PRO A 14 -24.80 -13.41 9.85
CA PRO A 14 -25.10 -14.57 8.98
C PRO A 14 -24.03 -14.82 7.91
N GLU A 15 -23.18 -13.82 7.63
CA GLU A 15 -22.11 -13.85 6.61
C GLU A 15 -20.76 -14.35 7.16
N GLY A 16 -20.64 -14.50 8.49
CA GLY A 16 -19.43 -15.04 9.11
C GLY A 16 -19.29 -14.73 10.60
N PRO A 17 -18.34 -15.40 11.28
CA PRO A 17 -18.08 -15.14 12.69
C PRO A 17 -17.58 -13.73 12.90
N GLY A 18 -18.03 -13.09 13.97
CA GLY A 18 -17.54 -11.81 14.41
C GLY A 18 -16.05 -11.87 14.77
N GLY A 19 -15.31 -10.84 14.39
CA GLY A 19 -13.89 -10.69 14.67
C GLY A 19 -13.59 -9.57 15.67
N GLU A 20 -12.36 -9.51 16.13
CA GLU A 20 -11.88 -8.38 16.93
C GLU A 20 -11.65 -7.17 16.00
N VAL A 21 -12.21 -6.01 16.35
CA VAL A 21 -12.04 -4.75 15.62
C VAL A 21 -11.23 -3.80 16.50
N GLU A 22 -10.15 -3.27 15.97
CA GLU A 22 -9.35 -2.25 16.64
C GLU A 22 -9.78 -0.86 16.15
N MET A 23 -9.93 0.07 17.09
CA MET A 23 -10.19 1.47 16.80
C MET A 23 -9.08 2.32 17.39
N ARG A 24 -8.52 3.22 16.57
CA ARG A 24 -7.58 4.25 17.02
C ARG A 24 -8.33 5.55 17.18
N LEU A 25 -8.18 6.17 18.34
CA LEU A 25 -8.81 7.43 18.68
C LEU A 25 -7.73 8.50 18.81
N SER A 26 -8.01 9.68 18.25
CA SER A 26 -7.18 10.85 18.45
C SER A 26 -8.09 12.02 18.79
N THR A 27 -7.79 12.73 19.88
CA THR A 27 -8.53 13.92 20.29
C THR A 27 -7.68 15.17 20.12
N LEU A 28 -8.33 16.25 19.72
CA LEU A 28 -7.71 17.57 19.56
C LEU A 28 -8.63 18.63 20.15
N PRO A 29 -8.16 19.48 21.09
CA PRO A 29 -8.90 20.63 21.55
C PRO A 29 -9.03 21.65 20.41
N THR A 30 -10.25 22.14 20.20
CA THR A 30 -10.58 23.18 19.21
C THR A 30 -11.29 24.35 19.89
N ALA A 31 -11.51 25.44 19.16
CA ALA A 31 -12.21 26.61 19.69
C ALA A 31 -13.66 26.33 20.15
N PHE A 32 -14.28 25.27 19.67
CA PHE A 32 -15.67 24.89 19.97
C PHE A 32 -15.81 23.63 20.83
N GLY A 33 -14.72 23.18 21.46
CA GLY A 33 -14.67 21.96 22.26
C GLY A 33 -13.66 20.95 21.71
N GLU A 34 -13.75 19.68 22.16
CA GLU A 34 -12.87 18.64 21.70
C GLU A 34 -13.38 18.00 20.41
N LYS A 35 -12.48 17.85 19.45
CA LYS A 35 -12.71 17.04 18.24
C LYS A 35 -12.09 15.67 18.45
N MET A 36 -12.87 14.62 18.21
CA MET A 36 -12.39 13.24 18.22
C MET A 36 -12.40 12.68 16.79
N VAL A 37 -11.32 12.05 16.40
CA VAL A 37 -11.22 11.23 15.19
C VAL A 37 -11.10 9.78 15.62
N MET A 38 -11.99 8.94 15.14
CA MET A 38 -12.00 7.50 15.37
C MET A 38 -11.71 6.81 14.04
N ARG A 39 -10.62 6.04 14.01
CA ARG A 39 -10.21 5.28 12.84
C ARG A 39 -10.46 3.80 13.13
N ILE A 40 -11.36 3.18 12.39
CA ILE A 40 -11.76 1.78 12.57
C ILE A 40 -10.89 0.91 11.67
N PHE A 41 -10.26 -0.11 12.25
CA PHE A 41 -9.48 -1.11 11.54
C PHE A 41 -10.24 -2.43 11.58
N ASP A 42 -10.69 -2.90 10.43
CA ASP A 42 -11.32 -4.20 10.26
C ASP A 42 -10.28 -5.19 9.71
N PRO A 43 -9.78 -6.13 10.53
CA PRO A 43 -8.77 -7.08 10.07
C PRO A 43 -9.27 -7.99 8.93
N LEU A 44 -10.58 -8.23 8.84
CA LEU A 44 -11.15 -9.05 7.77
C LEU A 44 -11.18 -8.32 6.42
N ALA A 45 -11.24 -7.00 6.42
CA ALA A 45 -11.20 -6.19 5.20
C ALA A 45 -9.80 -6.15 4.54
N ALA A 46 -8.77 -6.58 5.25
CA ALA A 46 -7.37 -6.38 4.87
C ALA A 46 -6.74 -7.55 4.10
N VAL A 47 -7.39 -8.72 4.04
CA VAL A 47 -6.76 -9.94 3.47
C VAL A 47 -7.14 -10.07 1.99
N LYS A 48 -6.57 -9.19 1.15
CA LYS A 48 -6.59 -9.42 -0.30
C LYS A 48 -5.32 -10.16 -0.71
N THR A 49 -5.46 -11.12 -1.62
CA THR A 49 -4.30 -11.70 -2.31
C THR A 49 -3.79 -10.73 -3.37
N VAL A 50 -2.57 -10.93 -3.86
CA VAL A 50 -1.98 -10.08 -4.92
C VAL A 50 -2.88 -10.05 -6.16
N GLU A 51 -3.50 -11.18 -6.51
CA GLU A 51 -4.44 -11.31 -7.64
C GLU A 51 -5.70 -10.45 -7.43
N GLN A 52 -6.18 -10.36 -6.19
CA GLN A 52 -7.37 -9.56 -5.84
C GLN A 52 -7.10 -8.06 -5.79
N LEU A 53 -5.83 -7.65 -5.88
CA LEU A 53 -5.46 -6.25 -5.89
C LEU A 53 -5.76 -5.54 -7.21
N GLY A 54 -6.14 -6.29 -8.26
CA GLY A 54 -6.54 -5.75 -9.55
C GLY A 54 -5.35 -5.38 -10.46
N PHE A 55 -4.22 -6.06 -10.34
CA PHE A 55 -3.17 -6.03 -11.35
C PHE A 55 -3.68 -6.64 -12.66
N GLY A 56 -3.29 -6.06 -13.80
CA GLY A 56 -3.45 -6.73 -15.09
C GLY A 56 -2.51 -7.94 -15.20
N ALA A 57 -2.72 -8.79 -16.19
CA ALA A 57 -1.92 -10.02 -16.34
C ALA A 57 -0.42 -9.72 -16.53
N ALA A 58 -0.08 -8.69 -17.32
CA ALA A 58 1.30 -8.30 -17.55
C ALA A 58 1.96 -7.72 -16.30
N GLU A 59 1.22 -6.89 -15.53
CA GLU A 59 1.68 -6.33 -14.28
C GLU A 59 1.87 -7.41 -13.20
N SER A 60 0.94 -8.36 -13.11
CA SER A 60 1.05 -9.50 -12.19
C SER A 60 2.29 -10.34 -12.47
N GLN A 61 2.57 -10.61 -13.75
CA GLN A 61 3.76 -11.36 -14.13
C GLN A 61 5.05 -10.60 -13.76
N ARG A 62 5.14 -9.32 -14.09
CA ARG A 62 6.30 -8.48 -13.74
C ARG A 62 6.49 -8.37 -12.22
N TRP A 63 5.38 -8.23 -11.48
CA TRP A 63 5.43 -8.22 -10.03
C TRP A 63 5.97 -9.52 -9.46
N ALA A 64 5.51 -10.67 -9.97
CA ALA A 64 6.00 -11.97 -9.57
C ALA A 64 7.50 -12.15 -9.86
N GLU A 65 7.98 -11.67 -11.03
CA GLU A 65 9.40 -11.66 -11.38
C GLU A 65 10.25 -10.79 -10.44
N LEU A 66 9.73 -9.62 -10.02
CA LEU A 66 10.43 -8.73 -9.09
C LEU A 66 10.54 -9.32 -7.70
N ILE A 67 9.44 -9.86 -7.16
CA ILE A 67 9.42 -10.40 -5.79
C ILE A 67 10.11 -11.76 -5.66
N SER A 68 10.43 -12.43 -6.78
CA SER A 68 11.24 -13.66 -6.80
C SER A 68 12.75 -13.39 -6.73
N ARG A 69 13.18 -12.13 -6.79
CA ARG A 69 14.60 -11.77 -6.68
C ARG A 69 15.10 -12.02 -5.26
N PRO A 70 16.32 -12.53 -5.11
CA PRO A 70 16.86 -12.86 -3.78
C PRO A 70 17.21 -11.63 -2.94
N HIS A 71 17.51 -10.50 -3.58
CA HIS A 71 17.88 -9.25 -2.90
C HIS A 71 17.58 -8.04 -3.79
N GLY A 72 17.56 -6.89 -3.18
CA GLY A 72 17.31 -5.60 -3.83
C GLY A 72 16.19 -4.82 -3.13
N ILE A 73 15.90 -3.63 -3.62
CA ILE A 73 14.85 -2.75 -3.07
C ILE A 73 13.70 -2.67 -4.06
N ILE A 74 12.50 -2.97 -3.58
CA ILE A 74 11.25 -2.76 -4.29
C ILE A 74 10.49 -1.63 -3.58
N LEU A 75 10.20 -0.57 -4.32
CA LEU A 75 9.50 0.60 -3.81
C LEU A 75 8.03 0.60 -4.27
N VAL A 76 7.13 0.88 -3.35
CA VAL A 76 5.72 1.15 -3.68
C VAL A 76 5.44 2.62 -3.41
N THR A 77 5.03 3.36 -4.44
CA THR A 77 4.80 4.80 -4.34
C THR A 77 3.37 5.18 -4.72
N GLY A 78 2.97 6.37 -4.32
CA GLY A 78 1.65 6.94 -4.55
C GLY A 78 1.19 7.82 -3.39
N PRO A 79 0.11 8.57 -3.55
CA PRO A 79 -0.43 9.44 -2.52
C PRO A 79 -0.90 8.65 -1.29
N THR A 80 -1.20 9.36 -0.22
CA THR A 80 -1.84 8.77 0.97
C THR A 80 -3.18 8.16 0.58
N GLY A 81 -3.48 6.97 1.10
CA GLY A 81 -4.70 6.24 0.78
C GLY A 81 -4.69 5.54 -0.58
N SER A 82 -3.55 5.45 -1.28
CA SER A 82 -3.46 4.72 -2.56
C SER A 82 -3.34 3.19 -2.40
N GLY A 83 -3.37 2.66 -1.17
CA GLY A 83 -3.31 1.23 -0.89
C GLY A 83 -1.90 0.63 -0.89
N LYS A 84 -0.84 1.44 -0.70
CA LYS A 84 0.56 0.97 -0.64
C LYS A 84 0.75 -0.13 0.40
N THR A 85 0.33 0.12 1.64
CA THR A 85 0.42 -0.85 2.74
C THR A 85 -0.32 -2.14 2.41
N THR A 86 -1.53 -2.06 1.86
CA THR A 86 -2.31 -3.24 1.45
C THR A 86 -1.56 -4.08 0.43
N THR A 87 -0.91 -3.44 -0.55
CA THR A 87 -0.11 -4.13 -1.55
C THR A 87 1.11 -4.81 -0.95
N LEU A 88 1.83 -4.10 -0.08
CA LEU A 88 2.99 -4.65 0.61
C LEU A 88 2.60 -5.85 1.49
N TYR A 89 1.56 -5.72 2.30
CA TYR A 89 1.10 -6.83 3.15
C TYR A 89 0.65 -8.04 2.34
N ALA A 90 -0.13 -7.83 1.26
CA ALA A 90 -0.54 -8.93 0.38
C ALA A 90 0.68 -9.63 -0.26
N THR A 91 1.68 -8.86 -0.66
CA THR A 91 2.92 -9.39 -1.23
C THR A 91 3.74 -10.15 -0.19
N LEU A 92 4.00 -9.54 0.96
CA LEU A 92 4.77 -10.16 2.04
C LEU A 92 4.11 -11.44 2.54
N LYS A 93 2.78 -11.44 2.64
CA LYS A 93 2.02 -12.63 3.02
C LYS A 93 2.14 -13.76 1.99
N SER A 94 2.25 -13.44 0.72
CA SER A 94 2.48 -14.46 -0.33
C SER A 94 3.91 -15.02 -0.32
N LEU A 95 4.87 -14.30 0.27
CA LEU A 95 6.26 -14.70 0.40
C LEU A 95 6.58 -15.36 1.74
N ALA A 96 5.79 -15.07 2.77
CA ALA A 96 5.99 -15.62 4.11
C ALA A 96 5.70 -17.13 4.12
N THR A 97 6.70 -17.92 4.45
CA THR A 97 6.62 -19.37 4.68
C THR A 97 7.27 -19.69 6.01
N ASP A 98 7.19 -20.93 6.46
CA ASP A 98 7.86 -21.37 7.70
C ASP A 98 9.39 -21.26 7.61
N GLU A 99 9.95 -21.13 6.41
CA GLU A 99 11.40 -21.02 6.15
C GLU A 99 11.85 -19.58 5.87
N VAL A 100 10.92 -18.62 5.75
CA VAL A 100 11.21 -17.22 5.37
C VAL A 100 10.91 -16.27 6.52
N ASN A 101 11.95 -15.64 7.06
CA ASN A 101 11.83 -14.65 8.12
C ASN A 101 11.50 -13.27 7.55
N VAL A 102 10.23 -12.88 7.65
CA VAL A 102 9.75 -11.54 7.24
C VAL A 102 9.78 -10.61 8.46
N CYS A 103 10.62 -9.58 8.40
CA CYS A 103 10.72 -8.56 9.43
C CYS A 103 10.20 -7.21 8.95
N THR A 104 9.45 -6.49 9.77
CA THR A 104 8.95 -5.16 9.42
C THR A 104 9.32 -4.12 10.47
N ILE A 105 9.48 -2.86 10.02
CA ILE A 105 9.51 -1.67 10.87
C ILE A 105 8.52 -0.64 10.36
N GLU A 106 7.60 -0.19 11.22
CA GLU A 106 6.42 0.59 10.84
C GLU A 106 6.13 1.73 11.83
N ASP A 107 5.46 2.79 11.37
CA ASP A 107 5.08 3.95 12.19
C ASP A 107 3.66 4.46 11.83
N PRO A 108 2.65 3.95 12.55
CA PRO A 108 2.62 2.75 13.40
C PRO A 108 2.36 1.46 12.60
N ILE A 109 2.38 0.29 13.25
CA ILE A 109 1.91 -0.96 12.64
C ILE A 109 0.43 -0.79 12.29
N GLU A 110 0.08 -0.93 11.01
CA GLU A 110 -1.30 -0.75 10.54
C GLU A 110 -2.16 -1.99 10.78
N MET A 111 -1.61 -3.16 10.57
CA MET A 111 -2.28 -4.45 10.77
C MET A 111 -1.32 -5.42 11.45
N ILE A 112 -1.84 -6.20 12.41
CA ILE A 112 -1.06 -7.28 13.02
C ILE A 112 -1.17 -8.51 12.11
N GLU A 113 -0.02 -9.00 11.62
CA GLU A 113 0.06 -10.23 10.84
C GLU A 113 0.96 -11.23 11.57
N PRO A 114 0.41 -12.34 12.06
CA PRO A 114 1.16 -13.32 12.85
C PRO A 114 2.34 -13.96 12.12
N ALA A 115 2.34 -13.93 10.79
CA ALA A 115 3.44 -14.46 9.97
C ALA A 115 4.64 -13.51 9.89
N PHE A 116 4.56 -12.28 10.44
CA PHE A 116 5.63 -11.29 10.37
C PHE A 116 6.20 -10.97 11.76
N ASN A 117 7.49 -10.71 11.79
CA ASN A 117 8.16 -10.12 12.94
C ASN A 117 8.07 -8.59 12.87
N GLN A 118 6.99 -8.04 13.41
CA GLN A 118 6.65 -6.63 13.28
C GLN A 118 7.23 -5.78 14.41
N THR A 119 7.96 -4.74 14.05
CA THR A 119 8.52 -3.76 14.98
C THR A 119 7.87 -2.40 14.73
N GLN A 120 7.46 -1.72 15.79
CA GLN A 120 6.96 -0.36 15.71
C GLN A 120 8.05 0.64 16.07
N VAL A 121 8.15 1.73 15.30
CA VAL A 121 8.95 2.91 15.68
C VAL A 121 8.54 3.39 17.06
N HIS A 122 9.53 3.69 17.89
CA HIS A 122 9.32 4.13 19.27
C HIS A 122 10.26 5.29 19.62
N THR A 123 9.85 6.49 19.27
CA THR A 123 10.66 7.70 19.43
C THR A 123 11.05 8.02 20.87
N ALA A 124 10.27 7.55 21.87
CA ALA A 124 10.60 7.76 23.29
C ALA A 124 11.87 7.04 23.75
N ILE A 125 12.35 6.06 22.98
CA ILE A 125 13.62 5.35 23.22
C ILE A 125 14.58 5.51 22.04
N ASP A 126 14.45 6.58 21.26
CA ASP A 126 15.28 6.92 20.10
C ASP A 126 15.32 5.80 19.03
N MET A 127 14.28 4.98 18.94
CA MET A 127 14.15 3.94 17.93
C MET A 127 13.31 4.45 16.76
N GLY A 128 13.99 5.10 15.81
CA GLY A 128 13.44 5.50 14.51
C GLY A 128 13.52 4.38 13.46
N PHE A 129 13.22 4.72 12.21
CA PHE A 129 13.31 3.76 11.10
C PHE A 129 14.73 3.25 10.87
N ALA A 130 15.73 4.13 10.88
CA ALA A 130 17.12 3.76 10.64
C ALA A 130 17.70 2.86 11.74
N GLU A 131 17.45 3.20 13.02
CA GLU A 131 17.88 2.43 14.19
C GLU A 131 17.19 1.07 14.23
N GLY A 132 15.88 1.05 13.99
CA GLY A 132 15.09 -0.18 13.94
C GLY A 132 15.55 -1.10 12.81
N LEU A 133 15.78 -0.57 11.61
CA LEU A 133 16.30 -1.35 10.48
C LEU A 133 17.68 -1.92 10.78
N ARG A 134 18.56 -1.11 11.39
CA ARG A 134 19.88 -1.61 11.85
C ARG A 134 19.75 -2.75 12.90
N ALA A 135 18.72 -2.70 13.73
CA ALA A 135 18.45 -3.78 14.69
C ALA A 135 17.90 -5.03 13.99
N LEU A 136 16.96 -4.85 13.04
CA LEU A 136 16.38 -5.95 12.29
C LEU A 136 17.41 -6.74 11.48
N MET A 137 18.40 -6.09 10.88
CA MET A 137 19.49 -6.76 10.14
C MET A 137 20.31 -7.76 11.00
N ARG A 138 20.16 -7.73 12.33
CA ARG A 138 20.79 -8.69 13.25
C ARG A 138 19.83 -9.78 13.73
N GLN A 139 18.62 -9.84 13.19
CA GLN A 139 17.59 -10.81 13.54
C GLN A 139 17.43 -11.90 12.47
N ASP A 140 18.45 -12.07 11.63
CA ASP A 140 18.48 -13.05 10.55
C ASP A 140 17.25 -12.95 9.61
N PRO A 141 16.92 -11.75 9.07
CA PRO A 141 15.79 -11.57 8.18
C PRO A 141 16.12 -12.04 6.76
N ASP A 142 15.17 -12.66 6.07
CA ASP A 142 15.23 -12.87 4.62
C ASP A 142 14.63 -11.70 3.87
N ILE A 143 13.51 -11.21 4.38
CA ILE A 143 12.75 -10.09 3.79
C ILE A 143 12.55 -9.00 4.84
N ILE A 144 12.81 -7.77 4.44
CA ILE A 144 12.64 -6.61 5.32
C ILE A 144 11.63 -5.65 4.69
N MET A 145 10.62 -5.22 5.45
CA MET A 145 9.77 -4.11 5.07
C MET A 145 10.04 -2.90 5.96
N VAL A 146 10.39 -1.80 5.34
CA VAL A 146 10.48 -0.48 5.97
C VAL A 146 9.24 0.32 5.59
N GLY A 147 8.42 0.70 6.55
CA GLY A 147 7.14 1.36 6.30
C GLY A 147 7.25 2.50 5.28
N GLU A 148 8.25 3.35 5.45
CA GLU A 148 8.57 4.41 4.49
C GLU A 148 10.01 4.90 4.61
N ILE A 149 10.55 5.48 3.53
CA ILE A 149 11.83 6.18 3.51
C ILE A 149 11.56 7.69 3.47
N ARG A 150 11.86 8.38 4.58
CA ARG A 150 11.68 9.84 4.71
C ARG A 150 12.98 10.62 4.64
N ASP A 151 14.09 10.00 5.01
CA ASP A 151 15.40 10.63 5.21
C ASP A 151 16.53 9.76 4.67
N LEU A 152 17.73 10.39 4.57
CA LEU A 152 18.92 9.73 4.06
C LEU A 152 19.36 8.56 4.93
N ALA A 153 19.29 8.68 6.26
CA ALA A 153 19.75 7.63 7.15
C ALA A 153 18.94 6.32 6.97
N THR A 154 17.63 6.42 6.82
CA THR A 154 16.75 5.28 6.51
C THR A 154 17.06 4.72 5.11
N ALA A 155 17.27 5.59 4.11
CA ALA A 155 17.62 5.17 2.75
C ALA A 155 18.95 4.41 2.72
N GLU A 156 19.99 4.91 3.39
CA GLU A 156 21.29 4.26 3.48
C GLU A 156 21.22 2.87 4.13
N MET A 157 20.44 2.75 5.21
CA MET A 157 20.24 1.46 5.87
C MET A 157 19.48 0.46 4.99
N ALA A 158 18.46 0.90 4.23
CA ALA A 158 17.75 0.06 3.27
C ALA A 158 18.67 -0.42 2.13
N ILE A 159 19.52 0.47 1.63
CA ILE A 159 20.53 0.15 0.62
C ILE A 159 21.55 -0.87 1.18
N GLN A 160 22.04 -0.66 2.39
CA GLN A 160 22.92 -1.62 3.04
C GLN A 160 22.30 -3.00 3.17
N ALA A 161 21.04 -3.08 3.61
CA ALA A 161 20.32 -4.33 3.69
C ALA A 161 20.25 -5.04 2.32
N ALA A 162 19.92 -4.30 1.25
CA ALA A 162 19.87 -4.84 -0.10
C ALA A 162 21.24 -5.32 -0.60
N LEU A 163 22.31 -4.58 -0.32
CA LEU A 163 23.67 -4.95 -0.71
C LEU A 163 24.19 -6.18 0.07
N THR A 164 23.67 -6.42 1.27
CA THR A 164 24.03 -7.57 2.10
C THR A 164 23.17 -8.80 1.85
N GLY A 165 22.30 -8.78 0.82
CA GLY A 165 21.59 -9.97 0.36
C GLY A 165 20.12 -10.06 0.75
N HIS A 166 19.52 -8.98 1.31
CA HIS A 166 18.12 -9.00 1.72
C HIS A 166 17.21 -8.42 0.63
N LEU A 167 16.00 -8.95 0.54
CA LEU A 167 14.93 -8.34 -0.25
C LEU A 167 14.22 -7.30 0.61
N VAL A 168 14.29 -6.04 0.19
CA VAL A 168 13.78 -4.90 0.95
C VAL A 168 12.56 -4.30 0.26
N PHE A 169 11.47 -4.15 0.99
CA PHE A 169 10.29 -3.43 0.55
C PHE A 169 10.17 -2.11 1.30
N SER A 170 9.80 -1.04 0.61
CA SER A 170 9.51 0.23 1.27
C SER A 170 8.52 1.08 0.48
N THR A 171 8.06 2.17 1.10
CA THR A 171 7.21 3.15 0.42
C THR A 171 7.87 4.50 0.30
N LEU A 172 7.45 5.22 -0.74
CA LEU A 172 7.73 6.64 -0.93
C LEU A 172 6.42 7.39 -1.22
N HIS A 173 6.39 8.67 -0.91
CA HIS A 173 5.29 9.55 -1.24
C HIS A 173 5.64 10.38 -2.49
N THR A 174 5.68 9.72 -3.64
CA THR A 174 5.85 10.37 -4.96
C THR A 174 4.68 10.05 -5.87
N ASN A 175 4.47 10.85 -6.89
CA ASN A 175 3.31 10.74 -7.76
C ASN A 175 3.44 9.63 -8.81
N ASP A 176 4.64 9.31 -9.19
CA ASP A 176 4.96 8.30 -10.21
C ASP A 176 6.28 7.60 -9.87
N SER A 177 6.62 6.58 -10.64
CA SER A 177 7.81 5.76 -10.39
C SER A 177 9.12 6.47 -10.73
N ALA A 178 9.14 7.35 -11.74
CA ALA A 178 10.33 8.13 -12.09
C ALA A 178 10.65 9.13 -10.97
N ALA A 179 9.63 9.80 -10.42
CA ALA A 179 9.77 10.69 -9.28
C ALA A 179 10.30 9.98 -8.02
N ALA A 180 10.09 8.67 -7.87
CA ALA A 180 10.65 7.91 -6.75
C ALA A 180 12.18 7.85 -6.82
N ILE A 181 12.75 7.66 -8.01
CA ILE A 181 14.20 7.66 -8.23
C ILE A 181 14.78 9.05 -7.95
N THR A 182 14.14 10.10 -8.49
CA THR A 182 14.56 11.48 -8.21
C THR A 182 14.49 11.79 -6.72
N ARG A 183 13.45 11.32 -6.03
CA ARG A 183 13.30 11.53 -4.58
C ARG A 183 14.43 10.90 -3.77
N LEU A 184 14.89 9.69 -4.12
CA LEU A 184 16.05 9.08 -3.46
C LEU A 184 17.32 9.92 -3.70
N ALA A 185 17.53 10.42 -4.92
CA ALA A 185 18.66 11.30 -5.24
C ALA A 185 18.57 12.62 -4.45
N ASP A 186 17.39 13.23 -4.32
CA ASP A 186 17.15 14.45 -3.54
C ASP A 186 17.39 14.26 -2.04
N LEU A 187 17.16 13.05 -1.51
CA LEU A 187 17.53 12.67 -0.14
C LEU A 187 19.04 12.59 0.06
N GLY A 188 19.84 12.59 -1.02
CA GLY A 188 21.28 12.52 -0.98
C GLY A 188 21.87 11.14 -1.32
N VAL A 189 21.04 10.19 -1.75
CA VAL A 189 21.51 8.85 -2.15
C VAL A 189 22.29 8.95 -3.47
N PRO A 190 23.55 8.47 -3.52
CA PRO A 190 24.33 8.43 -4.75
C PRO A 190 23.66 7.59 -5.85
N SER A 191 23.64 8.10 -7.07
CA SER A 191 22.93 7.46 -8.20
C SER A 191 23.41 6.04 -8.52
N TYR A 192 24.70 5.76 -8.31
CA TYR A 192 25.25 4.41 -8.52
C TYR A 192 24.69 3.39 -7.50
N LEU A 193 24.38 3.81 -6.27
CA LEU A 193 23.75 2.96 -5.26
C LEU A 193 22.27 2.71 -5.61
N ILE A 194 21.56 3.73 -6.07
CA ILE A 194 20.18 3.58 -6.55
C ILE A 194 20.14 2.56 -7.68
N ALA A 195 21.02 2.72 -8.68
CA ALA A 195 21.09 1.81 -9.84
C ALA A 195 21.50 0.38 -9.46
N ALA A 196 22.30 0.21 -8.40
CA ALA A 196 22.76 -1.11 -7.96
C ALA A 196 21.74 -1.85 -7.09
N THR A 197 20.84 -1.13 -6.41
CA THR A 197 19.98 -1.73 -5.37
C THR A 197 18.49 -1.67 -5.68
N VAL A 198 17.99 -0.64 -6.36
CA VAL A 198 16.57 -0.52 -6.67
C VAL A 198 16.24 -1.39 -7.89
N ILE A 199 15.52 -2.48 -7.66
CA ILE A 199 15.14 -3.45 -8.69
C ILE A 199 13.75 -3.22 -9.28
N GLY A 200 12.91 -2.43 -8.61
CA GLY A 200 11.59 -2.10 -9.10
C GLY A 200 10.91 -0.98 -8.34
N VAL A 201 10.05 -0.25 -9.03
CA VAL A 201 9.18 0.79 -8.45
C VAL A 201 7.77 0.59 -8.96
N LEU A 202 6.83 0.38 -8.05
CA LEU A 202 5.40 0.30 -8.32
C LEU A 202 4.72 1.62 -7.96
N ALA A 203 4.26 2.38 -8.93
CA ALA A 203 3.42 3.55 -8.70
C ALA A 203 1.94 3.14 -8.67
N GLN A 204 1.22 3.55 -7.64
CA GLN A 204 -0.12 3.06 -7.35
C GLN A 204 -1.10 4.17 -7.03
N ARG A 205 -2.29 4.07 -7.62
CA ARG A 205 -3.45 4.91 -7.30
C ARG A 205 -4.71 4.06 -7.22
N LEU A 206 -5.67 4.51 -6.42
CA LEU A 206 -7.00 3.91 -6.36
C LEU A 206 -7.95 4.71 -7.24
N ALA A 207 -8.68 4.02 -8.11
CA ALA A 207 -9.77 4.59 -8.87
C ALA A 207 -11.10 4.03 -8.38
N ARG A 208 -12.14 4.85 -8.39
CA ARG A 208 -13.50 4.39 -8.09
C ARG A 208 -14.00 3.53 -9.24
N THR A 209 -14.52 2.36 -8.91
CA THR A 209 -15.20 1.50 -9.90
C THR A 209 -16.71 1.74 -9.86
N LEU A 210 -17.35 1.61 -11.00
CA LEU A 210 -18.80 1.68 -11.08
C LEU A 210 -19.42 0.39 -10.52
N CYS A 211 -20.50 0.53 -9.78
CA CYS A 211 -21.27 -0.62 -9.29
C CYS A 211 -21.73 -1.49 -10.48
N PRO A 212 -21.41 -2.78 -10.51
CA PRO A 212 -21.80 -3.64 -11.61
C PRO A 212 -23.32 -3.80 -11.77
N ALA A 213 -24.08 -3.66 -10.65
CA ALA A 213 -25.52 -3.82 -10.65
C ALA A 213 -26.27 -2.59 -11.18
N CYS A 214 -25.73 -1.38 -10.98
CA CYS A 214 -26.46 -0.15 -11.34
C CYS A 214 -25.74 0.75 -12.36
N LYS A 215 -24.59 0.35 -12.87
CA LYS A 215 -23.96 1.10 -13.96
C LYS A 215 -24.76 0.96 -15.24
N VAL A 216 -25.03 2.06 -15.88
CA VAL A 216 -25.69 2.08 -17.19
C VAL A 216 -24.74 2.60 -18.26
N ARG A 217 -24.97 2.21 -19.51
CA ARG A 217 -24.18 2.73 -20.61
C ARG A 217 -24.44 4.25 -20.73
N ASP A 218 -23.37 5.00 -20.87
CA ASP A 218 -23.48 6.44 -21.14
C ASP A 218 -23.49 6.66 -22.66
N GLU A 219 -24.68 6.98 -23.17
CA GLU A 219 -24.89 7.24 -24.60
C GLU A 219 -24.68 8.71 -24.96
N ASP A 220 -24.63 9.57 -23.92
CA ASP A 220 -24.53 11.02 -24.08
C ASP A 220 -23.06 11.51 -24.16
N THR A 221 -22.10 10.63 -23.88
CA THR A 221 -20.68 11.02 -23.90
C THR A 221 -20.19 11.23 -25.32
N ASP A 222 -19.59 12.39 -25.54
CA ASP A 222 -18.95 12.77 -26.80
C ASP A 222 -17.83 11.77 -27.16
N ARG A 223 -17.96 11.14 -28.31
CA ARG A 223 -17.02 10.14 -28.82
C ARG A 223 -15.65 10.73 -29.11
N ASP A 224 -15.59 11.95 -29.60
CA ASP A 224 -14.34 12.61 -29.96
C ASP A 224 -13.54 12.94 -28.66
N ALA A 225 -14.23 13.37 -27.63
CA ALA A 225 -13.62 13.58 -26.30
C ALA A 225 -13.12 12.26 -25.68
N LEU A 226 -13.85 11.15 -25.84
CA LEU A 226 -13.42 9.83 -25.38
C LEU A 226 -12.21 9.31 -26.14
N ASP A 227 -12.18 9.50 -27.46
CA ASP A 227 -11.04 9.10 -28.28
C ASP A 227 -9.79 9.92 -27.94
N GLU A 228 -9.93 11.20 -27.63
CA GLU A 228 -8.82 12.01 -27.14
C GLU A 228 -8.31 11.56 -25.77
N LEU A 229 -9.20 11.26 -24.84
CA LEU A 229 -8.85 10.74 -23.50
C LEU A 229 -8.21 9.35 -23.57
N SER A 230 -8.55 8.54 -24.58
CA SER A 230 -8.02 7.17 -24.72
C SER A 230 -6.65 7.11 -25.42
N LYS A 231 -6.27 8.15 -26.18
CA LYS A 231 -4.99 8.22 -26.91
C LYS A 231 -3.75 8.00 -26.04
N PRO A 232 -3.61 8.67 -24.86
CA PRO A 232 -2.45 8.45 -23.99
C PRO A 232 -2.29 7.01 -23.51
N TRP A 233 -3.42 6.30 -23.38
CA TRP A 233 -3.47 4.94 -22.85
C TRP A 233 -3.38 3.85 -23.92
N ARG A 234 -3.22 4.23 -25.19
CA ARG A 234 -3.19 3.32 -26.36
C ARG A 234 -4.34 2.30 -26.37
N MET A 235 -5.51 2.70 -25.90
CA MET A 235 -6.68 1.83 -25.88
C MET A 235 -7.17 1.59 -27.31
N SER A 236 -6.97 0.39 -27.83
CA SER A 236 -7.48 -0.03 -29.13
C SER A 236 -8.90 -0.58 -28.99
N GLY A 237 -9.82 -0.01 -29.78
CA GLY A 237 -11.23 -0.40 -29.78
C GLY A 237 -12.09 0.64 -29.07
N GLY A 238 -13.23 0.98 -29.64
CA GLY A 238 -14.10 2.04 -29.12
C GLY A 238 -14.44 1.85 -27.64
N VAL A 239 -13.98 2.77 -26.82
CA VAL A 239 -14.27 2.78 -25.39
C VAL A 239 -15.78 2.95 -25.21
N ARG A 240 -16.39 2.09 -24.43
CA ARG A 240 -17.82 2.17 -24.11
C ARG A 240 -17.96 2.73 -22.70
N PRO A 241 -18.31 4.03 -22.55
CA PRO A 241 -18.45 4.65 -21.27
C PRO A 241 -19.68 4.13 -20.54
N TYR A 242 -19.57 4.12 -19.21
CA TYR A 242 -20.68 3.84 -18.30
C TYR A 242 -20.76 4.95 -17.26
N LYS A 243 -21.96 5.27 -16.81
CA LYS A 243 -22.20 6.20 -15.71
C LYS A 243 -22.89 5.53 -14.53
N ALA A 244 -22.65 6.07 -13.34
CA ALA A 244 -23.30 5.62 -12.11
C ALA A 244 -24.72 6.21 -12.05
N VAL A 245 -25.71 5.36 -11.81
CA VAL A 245 -27.11 5.79 -11.62
C VAL A 245 -27.50 5.66 -10.14
N GLY A 246 -26.87 4.75 -9.41
CA GLY A 246 -27.20 4.43 -8.03
C GLY A 246 -28.26 3.32 -7.93
N CYS A 247 -28.15 2.46 -6.94
CA CYS A 247 -29.16 1.47 -6.59
C CYS A 247 -29.44 1.51 -5.08
N LEU A 248 -30.70 1.24 -4.72
CA LEU A 248 -31.13 1.32 -3.33
C LEU A 248 -30.60 0.16 -2.47
N SER A 249 -30.28 -1.00 -3.07
CA SER A 249 -29.87 -2.19 -2.35
C SER A 249 -28.36 -2.30 -2.14
N ASP A 250 -27.54 -1.98 -3.16
CA ASP A 250 -26.10 -2.29 -3.12
C ASP A 250 -25.22 -1.04 -2.99
N CYS A 251 -25.66 0.11 -3.53
CA CYS A 251 -24.87 1.34 -3.47
C CYS A 251 -24.97 2.11 -2.15
N LEU A 252 -26.05 1.97 -1.39
CA LEU A 252 -26.23 2.68 -0.11
C LEU A 252 -25.49 2.01 1.05
N TYR A 253 -25.24 0.71 0.96
CA TYR A 253 -24.44 -0.02 1.96
C TYR A 253 -22.95 -0.03 1.67
N SER A 254 -22.54 0.40 0.49
CA SER A 254 -21.15 0.28 0.01
C SER A 254 -20.46 1.62 -0.24
N SER A 255 -20.96 2.73 0.32
CA SER A 255 -20.32 4.05 0.14
C SER A 255 -18.88 4.13 0.63
N GLU A 256 -18.42 3.14 1.41
CA GLU A 256 -17.03 3.02 1.85
C GLU A 256 -16.26 1.86 1.21
N GLN A 257 -16.92 0.89 0.56
CA GLN A 257 -16.26 -0.30 0.01
C GLN A 257 -16.06 -0.29 -1.51
N HIS A 258 -16.58 0.66 -2.24
CA HIS A 258 -16.47 0.71 -3.72
C HIS A 258 -15.22 1.41 -4.23
N VAL A 259 -14.19 1.55 -3.42
CA VAL A 259 -12.85 1.92 -3.90
C VAL A 259 -12.06 0.64 -4.13
N GLN A 260 -12.43 -0.14 -5.12
CA GLN A 260 -11.54 -1.16 -5.65
C GLN A 260 -10.62 -0.47 -6.66
N GLY A 261 -9.37 -0.35 -6.26
CA GLY A 261 -8.35 0.20 -7.13
C GLY A 261 -8.02 -0.77 -8.25
N THR A 262 -8.25 -0.34 -9.46
CA THR A 262 -7.77 -1.02 -10.66
C THR A 262 -7.15 0.02 -11.57
N GLY A 263 -6.03 0.52 -11.20
CA GLY A 263 -5.22 1.40 -12.00
C GLY A 263 -3.85 1.46 -11.36
N ARG A 264 -3.00 0.50 -11.69
CA ARG A 264 -1.63 0.44 -11.22
C ARG A 264 -0.73 0.56 -12.41
N GLU A 265 0.04 1.63 -12.48
CA GLU A 265 1.13 1.73 -13.41
C GLU A 265 2.37 1.09 -12.80
N MET A 266 2.91 0.09 -13.49
CA MET A 266 4.27 -0.39 -13.27
C MET A 266 5.15 0.20 -14.36
N THR A 267 6.13 0.98 -13.97
CA THR A 267 7.25 1.37 -14.82
C THR A 267 8.51 0.67 -14.32
N THR A 268 9.13 -0.07 -15.19
CA THR A 268 10.44 -0.72 -15.00
C THR A 268 11.58 0.25 -15.31
#